data_b6ab8b6756c5aeea21a0a834c2098465
#
_entry.id   b6ab8b6756c5aeea21a0a834c2098465
#
_cell.length_a   1.000
_cell.length_b   1.000
_cell.length_c   1.000
_cell.angle_alpha   90.00
_cell.angle_beta   90.00
_cell.angle_gamma   90.00
#
_symmetry.space_group_name_H-M   'P 1'
#
loop_
_entity.id
_entity.type
_entity.pdbx_description
1 polymer ?
#
loop_
_entity_poly.entity_id
_entity_poly.type
_entity_poly.pdbx_seq_one_letter_code
_entity_poly.pdbx_strand_id
1 'polypeptide(L)'
;MRPKVLLADDHAIIAEGLARLIGDVADLVGQVNDGLRLVEEVRRLRPDIVVADITMPGMSGIDAMRRLKAEGSDARFIFLTIHTEARLAAEAMRSGASGYLLKQAAGNELFDAIQAVMNGRTYLTPLITGDVLRKLTSPTDAAERELTPRQREVLRLLAEGKRMKEIASELDISVRTVENHKAQLLQVLSLGSTADLVRFAIKQHIVPE
;
A
#
# COMPACT_ATOMS: atom_id res chain seq x y z
N MET A 1 -9.07 27.76 10.20
CA MET A 1 -9.15 27.60 8.72
C MET A 1 -9.58 26.17 8.47
N ARG A 2 -10.58 25.92 7.63
CA ARG A 2 -11.00 24.55 7.30
C ARG A 2 -9.95 23.95 6.36
N PRO A 3 -9.55 22.68 6.55
CA PRO A 3 -8.57 22.05 5.67
C PRO A 3 -9.16 21.84 4.27
N LYS A 4 -8.34 21.98 3.24
CA LYS A 4 -8.69 21.67 1.85
C LYS A 4 -8.54 20.18 1.62
N VAL A 5 -9.61 19.51 1.21
CA VAL A 5 -9.62 18.07 0.96
C VAL A 5 -9.91 17.79 -0.51
N LEU A 6 -9.09 16.93 -1.13
CA LEU A 6 -9.35 16.35 -2.44
C LEU A 6 -9.81 14.90 -2.23
N LEU A 7 -10.93 14.53 -2.84
CA LEU A 7 -11.48 13.16 -2.79
C LEU A 7 -11.14 12.41 -4.08
N ALA A 8 -10.69 11.16 -3.94
CA ALA A 8 -10.41 10.27 -5.07
C ALA A 8 -11.06 8.89 -4.83
N ASP A 9 -12.11 8.57 -5.57
CA ASP A 9 -12.83 7.29 -5.49
C ASP A 9 -13.53 7.02 -6.82
N ASP A 10 -13.36 5.83 -7.38
CA ASP A 10 -13.98 5.43 -8.65
C ASP A 10 -15.43 4.93 -8.49
N HIS A 11 -15.89 4.76 -7.25
CA HIS A 11 -17.25 4.37 -6.92
C HIS A 11 -18.15 5.59 -6.70
N ALA A 12 -18.88 6.03 -7.72
CA ALA A 12 -19.64 7.28 -7.72
C ALA A 12 -20.59 7.43 -6.51
N ILE A 13 -21.32 6.37 -6.11
CA ILE A 13 -22.27 6.41 -4.98
C ILE A 13 -21.54 6.63 -3.65
N ILE A 14 -20.39 5.95 -3.46
CA ILE A 14 -19.58 6.09 -2.26
C ILE A 14 -18.98 7.49 -2.20
N ALA A 15 -18.45 7.95 -3.32
CA ALA A 15 -17.84 9.27 -3.46
C ALA A 15 -18.83 10.40 -3.15
N GLU A 16 -20.10 10.29 -3.56
CA GLU A 16 -21.14 11.27 -3.22
C GLU A 16 -21.43 11.30 -1.70
N GLY A 17 -21.51 10.14 -1.06
CA GLY A 17 -21.68 10.04 0.39
C GLY A 17 -20.49 10.65 1.16
N LEU A 18 -19.25 10.31 0.74
CA LEU A 18 -18.02 10.85 1.32
C LEU A 18 -17.90 12.36 1.12
N ALA A 19 -18.27 12.87 -0.05
CA ALA A 19 -18.25 14.30 -0.35
C ALA A 19 -19.12 15.10 0.63
N ARG A 20 -20.29 14.59 1.00
CA ARG A 20 -21.16 15.19 2.01
C ARG A 20 -20.51 15.19 3.38
N LEU A 21 -19.98 14.03 3.83
CA LEU A 21 -19.28 13.92 5.13
C LEU A 21 -18.06 14.84 5.22
N ILE A 22 -17.27 14.95 4.14
CA ILE A 22 -16.13 15.86 4.06
C ILE A 22 -16.62 17.31 4.14
N GLY A 23 -17.69 17.65 3.40
CA GLY A 23 -18.25 18.99 3.35
C GLY A 23 -18.70 19.54 4.72
N ASP A 24 -19.04 18.67 5.69
CA ASP A 24 -19.40 19.09 7.04
C ASP A 24 -18.19 19.58 7.84
N VAL A 25 -16.98 19.07 7.57
CA VAL A 25 -15.79 19.25 8.41
C VAL A 25 -14.59 19.91 7.69
N ALA A 26 -14.59 19.93 6.36
CA ALA A 26 -13.51 20.43 5.54
C ALA A 26 -14.02 21.11 4.27
N ASP A 27 -13.13 21.80 3.54
CA ASP A 27 -13.44 22.38 2.24
C ASP A 27 -13.08 21.34 1.16
N LEU A 28 -14.09 20.69 0.56
CA LEU A 28 -13.89 19.79 -0.56
C LEU A 28 -13.52 20.61 -1.80
N VAL A 29 -12.24 20.57 -2.20
CA VAL A 29 -11.72 21.39 -3.30
C VAL A 29 -11.77 20.69 -4.65
N GLY A 30 -12.05 19.39 -4.69
CA GLY A 30 -12.21 18.62 -5.93
C GLY A 30 -12.53 17.17 -5.67
N GLN A 31 -12.96 16.49 -6.72
CA GLN A 31 -13.25 15.06 -6.75
C GLN A 31 -12.75 14.46 -8.05
N VAL A 32 -12.09 13.30 -7.97
CA VAL A 32 -11.56 12.54 -9.10
C VAL A 32 -11.88 11.06 -8.95
N ASN A 33 -11.80 10.31 -10.03
CA ASN A 33 -12.17 8.89 -10.07
C ASN A 33 -11.07 7.97 -10.63
N ASP A 34 -9.86 8.49 -10.81
CA ASP A 34 -8.69 7.70 -11.22
C ASP A 34 -7.38 8.29 -10.65
N GLY A 35 -6.35 7.42 -10.55
CA GLY A 35 -5.10 7.80 -9.91
C GLY A 35 -4.22 8.74 -10.73
N LEU A 36 -4.35 8.80 -12.06
CA LEU A 36 -3.59 9.74 -12.90
C LEU A 36 -4.14 11.15 -12.70
N ARG A 37 -5.46 11.30 -12.75
CA ARG A 37 -6.15 12.57 -12.46
C ARG A 37 -5.90 13.02 -11.02
N LEU A 38 -5.82 12.09 -10.07
CA LEU A 38 -5.46 12.43 -8.70
C LEU A 38 -4.12 13.16 -8.63
N VAL A 39 -3.10 12.65 -9.33
CA VAL A 39 -1.77 13.29 -9.36
C VAL A 39 -1.85 14.71 -9.98
N GLU A 40 -2.59 14.88 -11.07
CA GLU A 40 -2.76 16.19 -11.72
C GLU A 40 -3.45 17.21 -10.82
N GLU A 41 -4.56 16.78 -10.18
CA GLU A 41 -5.36 17.67 -9.34
C GLU A 41 -4.67 18.03 -8.02
N VAL A 42 -3.89 17.13 -7.40
CA VAL A 42 -3.08 17.47 -6.24
C VAL A 42 -2.06 18.56 -6.55
N ARG A 43 -1.40 18.50 -7.71
CA ARG A 43 -0.45 19.54 -8.15
C ARG A 43 -1.15 20.89 -8.35
N ARG A 44 -2.34 20.89 -8.94
CA ARG A 44 -3.12 22.08 -9.26
C ARG A 44 -3.75 22.71 -8.02
N LEU A 45 -4.42 21.91 -7.19
CA LEU A 45 -5.25 22.40 -6.08
C LEU A 45 -4.47 22.56 -4.77
N ARG A 46 -3.33 21.87 -4.65
CA ARG A 46 -2.51 21.82 -3.42
C ARG A 46 -3.37 21.62 -2.17
N PRO A 47 -4.08 20.49 -2.08
CA PRO A 47 -4.90 20.20 -0.92
C PRO A 47 -4.03 19.93 0.31
N ASP A 48 -4.58 20.17 1.51
CA ASP A 48 -3.95 19.81 2.78
C ASP A 48 -4.04 18.29 2.99
N ILE A 49 -5.17 17.70 2.59
CA ILE A 49 -5.46 16.28 2.73
C ILE A 49 -5.99 15.72 1.40
N VAL A 50 -5.54 14.54 1.07
CA VAL A 50 -6.11 13.68 0.02
C VAL A 50 -6.80 12.51 0.71
N VAL A 51 -8.10 12.34 0.48
CA VAL A 51 -8.87 11.14 0.86
C VAL A 51 -9.00 10.30 -0.39
N ALA A 52 -8.38 9.12 -0.44
CA ALA A 52 -8.29 8.33 -1.67
C ALA A 52 -8.61 6.85 -1.44
N ASP A 53 -9.31 6.25 -2.40
CA ASP A 53 -9.31 4.79 -2.50
C ASP A 53 -7.91 4.29 -2.92
N ILE A 54 -7.57 3.08 -2.48
CA ILE A 54 -6.34 2.41 -2.89
C ILE A 54 -6.47 1.88 -4.31
N THR A 55 -7.62 1.26 -4.61
CA THR A 55 -7.86 0.61 -5.90
C THR A 55 -8.61 1.57 -6.83
N MET A 56 -7.90 2.13 -7.79
CA MET A 56 -8.46 3.02 -8.80
C MET A 56 -7.92 2.69 -10.19
N PRO A 57 -8.68 3.01 -11.26
CA PRO A 57 -8.19 2.89 -12.62
C PRO A 57 -6.92 3.71 -12.89
N GLY A 58 -6.11 3.26 -13.83
CA GLY A 58 -4.92 3.95 -14.31
C GLY A 58 -3.72 3.89 -13.37
N MET A 59 -3.90 4.21 -12.10
CA MET A 59 -2.85 4.19 -11.07
C MET A 59 -3.46 3.95 -9.69
N SER A 60 -2.83 3.09 -8.88
CA SER A 60 -3.29 2.89 -7.49
C SER A 60 -3.11 4.15 -6.65
N GLY A 61 -3.96 4.32 -5.62
CA GLY A 61 -3.83 5.46 -4.69
C GLY A 61 -2.47 5.49 -3.99
N ILE A 62 -1.91 4.32 -3.66
CA ILE A 62 -0.58 4.22 -3.02
C ILE A 62 0.52 4.69 -3.98
N ASP A 63 0.47 4.30 -5.26
CA ASP A 63 1.47 4.71 -6.24
C ASP A 63 1.34 6.21 -6.57
N ALA A 64 0.11 6.74 -6.65
CA ALA A 64 -0.14 8.17 -6.79
C ALA A 64 0.48 8.96 -5.62
N MET A 65 0.29 8.50 -4.38
CA MET A 65 0.91 9.10 -3.20
C MET A 65 2.44 9.05 -3.27
N ARG A 66 3.02 7.88 -3.59
CA ARG A 66 4.49 7.72 -3.72
C ARG A 66 5.07 8.70 -4.73
N ARG A 67 4.42 8.82 -5.89
CA ARG A 67 4.83 9.74 -6.95
C ARG A 67 4.79 11.18 -6.47
N LEU A 68 3.68 11.61 -5.88
CA LEU A 68 3.52 12.97 -5.37
C LEU A 68 4.53 13.32 -4.27
N LYS A 69 4.80 12.38 -3.35
CA LYS A 69 5.83 12.56 -2.32
C LYS A 69 7.23 12.68 -2.88
N ALA A 70 7.56 11.88 -3.90
CA ALA A 70 8.85 11.98 -4.61
C ALA A 70 9.01 13.33 -5.31
N GLU A 71 7.91 13.98 -5.69
CA GLU A 71 7.86 15.32 -6.28
C GLU A 71 7.84 16.46 -5.23
N GLY A 72 7.87 16.11 -3.93
CA GLY A 72 7.90 17.09 -2.84
C GLY A 72 6.53 17.61 -2.40
N SER A 73 5.44 16.88 -2.67
CA SER A 73 4.11 17.27 -2.19
C SER A 73 3.97 17.09 -0.67
N ASP A 74 3.46 18.12 0.00
CA ASP A 74 3.16 18.12 1.44
C ASP A 74 1.77 17.53 1.76
N ALA A 75 0.97 17.18 0.76
CA ALA A 75 -0.37 16.64 0.94
C ALA A 75 -0.33 15.38 1.82
N ARG A 76 -1.21 15.33 2.82
CA ARG A 76 -1.38 14.19 3.72
C ARG A 76 -2.41 13.24 3.14
N PHE A 77 -2.09 11.94 3.09
CA PHE A 77 -2.96 10.94 2.50
C PHE A 77 -3.69 10.13 3.56
N ILE A 78 -5.02 10.07 3.44
CA ILE A 78 -5.91 9.18 4.18
C ILE A 78 -6.49 8.20 3.15
N PHE A 79 -6.16 6.92 3.27
CA PHE A 79 -6.75 5.89 2.41
C PHE A 79 -8.08 5.43 2.96
N LEU A 80 -9.10 5.36 2.09
CA LEU A 80 -10.40 4.77 2.33
C LEU A 80 -10.56 3.54 1.44
N THR A 81 -10.77 2.37 2.02
CA THR A 81 -10.78 1.13 1.28
C THR A 81 -11.71 0.08 1.87
N ILE A 82 -12.13 -0.88 1.06
CA ILE A 82 -12.83 -2.09 1.52
C ILE A 82 -11.85 -3.16 2.02
N HIS A 83 -10.55 -3.02 1.75
CA HIS A 83 -9.54 -4.01 2.10
C HIS A 83 -9.22 -3.98 3.58
N THR A 84 -9.44 -5.11 4.26
CA THR A 84 -9.17 -5.30 5.69
C THR A 84 -7.79 -5.89 5.95
N GLU A 85 -7.03 -6.21 4.90
CA GLU A 85 -5.74 -6.86 5.00
C GLU A 85 -4.70 -5.94 5.65
N ALA A 86 -4.23 -6.33 6.83
CA ALA A 86 -3.20 -5.59 7.56
C ALA A 86 -1.90 -5.37 6.76
N ARG A 87 -1.61 -6.24 5.79
CA ARG A 87 -0.46 -6.09 4.90
C ARG A 87 -0.58 -4.83 4.03
N LEU A 88 -1.73 -4.63 3.39
CA LEU A 88 -1.96 -3.47 2.53
C LEU A 88 -1.95 -2.17 3.34
N ALA A 89 -2.58 -2.19 4.52
CA ALA A 89 -2.56 -1.07 5.44
C ALA A 89 -1.12 -0.74 5.90
N ALA A 90 -0.34 -1.76 6.28
CA ALA A 90 1.06 -1.58 6.65
C ALA A 90 1.90 -1.04 5.49
N GLU A 91 1.66 -1.48 4.26
CA GLU A 91 2.32 -0.96 3.06
C GLU A 91 2.01 0.52 2.84
N ALA A 92 0.73 0.90 2.90
CA ALA A 92 0.30 2.30 2.79
C ALA A 92 0.98 3.19 3.84
N MET A 93 0.96 2.76 5.12
CA MET A 93 1.57 3.50 6.21
C MET A 93 3.09 3.67 6.05
N ARG A 94 3.78 2.61 5.63
CA ARG A 94 5.22 2.67 5.35
C ARG A 94 5.56 3.58 4.18
N SER A 95 4.68 3.64 3.18
CA SER A 95 4.83 4.54 2.03
C SER A 95 4.57 5.99 2.41
N GLY A 96 4.17 6.24 3.67
CA GLY A 96 3.97 7.56 4.24
C GLY A 96 2.53 8.05 4.24
N ALA A 97 1.53 7.16 4.21
CA ALA A 97 0.16 7.53 4.46
C ALA A 97 0.01 8.10 5.87
N SER A 98 -0.87 9.07 6.03
CA SER A 98 -1.20 9.67 7.32
C SER A 98 -2.43 9.02 7.96
N GLY A 99 -3.25 8.33 7.17
CA GLY A 99 -4.40 7.60 7.66
C GLY A 99 -4.78 6.41 6.79
N TYR A 100 -5.47 5.43 7.40
CA TYR A 100 -6.04 4.27 6.73
C TYR A 100 -7.37 3.90 7.40
N LEU A 101 -8.46 4.04 6.65
CA LEU A 101 -9.81 3.79 7.10
C LEU A 101 -10.47 2.72 6.25
N LEU A 102 -11.33 1.94 6.89
CA LEU A 102 -12.24 1.06 6.17
C LEU A 102 -13.48 1.85 5.71
N LYS A 103 -13.89 1.70 4.45
CA LYS A 103 -15.06 2.39 3.88
C LYS A 103 -16.33 2.19 4.72
N GLN A 104 -16.50 1.00 5.30
CA GLN A 104 -17.64 0.69 6.19
C GLN A 104 -17.65 1.48 7.49
N ALA A 105 -16.50 2.00 7.93
CA ALA A 105 -16.37 2.80 9.15
C ALA A 105 -16.34 4.32 8.87
N ALA A 106 -16.29 4.72 7.60
CA ALA A 106 -16.06 6.12 7.20
C ALA A 106 -17.09 7.09 7.80
N GLY A 107 -18.36 6.68 7.89
CA GLY A 107 -19.42 7.52 8.48
C GLY A 107 -19.16 7.97 9.92
N ASN A 108 -18.45 7.15 10.69
CA ASN A 108 -18.16 7.44 12.10
C ASN A 108 -16.72 7.92 12.33
N GLU A 109 -15.79 7.54 11.47
CA GLU A 109 -14.35 7.70 11.72
C GLU A 109 -13.68 8.79 10.85
N LEU A 110 -14.30 9.22 9.73
CA LEU A 110 -13.66 10.14 8.79
C LEU A 110 -13.36 11.52 9.43
N PHE A 111 -14.28 12.01 10.27
CA PHE A 111 -14.06 13.27 11.01
C PHE A 111 -12.83 13.17 11.91
N ASP A 112 -12.76 12.13 12.74
CA ASP A 112 -11.65 11.92 13.68
C ASP A 112 -10.32 11.73 12.95
N ALA A 113 -10.36 11.03 11.82
CA ALA A 113 -9.19 10.84 10.96
C ALA A 113 -8.66 12.14 10.39
N ILE A 114 -9.54 12.99 9.83
CA ILE A 114 -9.16 14.32 9.31
C ILE A 114 -8.56 15.16 10.44
N GLN A 115 -9.19 15.20 11.61
CA GLN A 115 -8.69 15.94 12.76
C GLN A 115 -7.33 15.42 13.24
N ALA A 116 -7.16 14.11 13.37
CA ALA A 116 -5.91 13.51 13.79
C ALA A 116 -4.78 13.87 12.82
N VAL A 117 -5.03 13.72 11.51
CA VAL A 117 -4.06 13.96 10.44
C VAL A 117 -3.70 15.45 10.37
N MET A 118 -4.65 16.37 10.53
CA MET A 118 -4.36 17.82 10.60
C MET A 118 -3.47 18.19 11.78
N ASN A 119 -3.61 17.49 12.89
CA ASN A 119 -2.76 17.65 14.08
C ASN A 119 -1.42 16.88 13.98
N GLY A 120 -1.04 16.39 12.81
CA GLY A 120 0.22 15.66 12.60
C GLY A 120 0.24 14.24 13.19
N ARG A 121 -0.93 13.70 13.58
CA ARG A 121 -1.07 12.34 14.09
C ARG A 121 -1.48 11.40 12.97
N THR A 122 -1.17 10.13 13.14
CA THR A 122 -1.60 9.04 12.25
C THR A 122 -2.95 8.48 12.71
N TYR A 123 -3.82 8.12 11.78
CA TYR A 123 -5.09 7.46 12.07
C TYR A 123 -5.17 6.08 11.41
N LEU A 124 -5.57 5.08 12.18
CA LEU A 124 -5.89 3.74 11.69
C LEU A 124 -7.24 3.33 12.26
N THR A 125 -8.11 2.77 11.42
CA THR A 125 -9.36 2.14 11.92
C THR A 125 -9.05 1.17 13.07
N PRO A 126 -9.69 1.31 14.24
CA PRO A 126 -9.39 0.49 15.42
C PRO A 126 -9.42 -1.02 15.15
N LEU A 127 -10.35 -1.46 14.29
CA LEU A 127 -10.54 -2.86 13.92
C LEU A 127 -9.26 -3.55 13.41
N ILE A 128 -8.41 -2.84 12.68
CA ILE A 128 -7.20 -3.41 12.06
C ILE A 128 -5.90 -2.95 12.73
N THR A 129 -5.98 -2.02 13.68
CA THR A 129 -4.77 -1.38 14.26
C THR A 129 -3.80 -2.39 14.86
N GLY A 130 -4.28 -3.37 15.63
CA GLY A 130 -3.43 -4.38 16.24
C GLY A 130 -2.68 -5.23 15.22
N ASP A 131 -3.35 -5.64 14.14
CA ASP A 131 -2.76 -6.44 13.08
C ASP A 131 -1.76 -5.65 12.25
N VAL A 132 -2.07 -4.39 11.97
CA VAL A 132 -1.17 -3.46 11.25
C VAL A 132 0.10 -3.22 12.07
N LEU A 133 -0.01 -2.98 13.38
CA LEU A 133 1.17 -2.80 14.24
C LEU A 133 2.05 -4.03 14.25
N ARG A 134 1.47 -5.25 14.36
CA ARG A 134 2.23 -6.49 14.25
C ARG A 134 2.98 -6.59 12.91
N LYS A 135 2.34 -6.22 11.81
CA LYS A 135 2.95 -6.21 10.48
C LYS A 135 4.04 -5.13 10.34
N LEU A 136 3.85 -3.96 10.92
CA LEU A 136 4.84 -2.88 10.88
C LEU A 136 6.12 -3.25 11.65
N THR A 137 6.00 -4.03 12.73
CA THR A 137 7.10 -4.42 13.60
C THR A 137 7.69 -5.80 13.28
N SER A 138 7.09 -6.56 12.35
CA SER A 138 7.55 -7.91 12.00
C SER A 138 8.91 -7.86 11.30
N PRO A 139 9.93 -8.58 11.84
CA PRO A 139 11.22 -8.71 11.18
C PRO A 139 11.13 -9.38 9.80
N THR A 140 10.17 -10.29 9.63
CA THR A 140 9.92 -11.04 8.39
C THR A 140 9.52 -10.10 7.24
N ASP A 141 8.65 -9.11 7.52
CA ASP A 141 8.24 -8.12 6.53
C ASP A 141 9.36 -7.10 6.21
N ALA A 142 10.27 -6.87 7.14
CA ALA A 142 11.47 -6.06 6.90
C ALA A 142 12.40 -6.75 5.89
N ALA A 143 12.64 -8.04 6.08
CA ALA A 143 13.51 -8.83 5.19
C ALA A 143 12.93 -8.96 3.76
N GLU A 144 11.60 -9.08 3.60
CA GLU A 144 10.97 -9.11 2.26
C GLU A 144 11.18 -7.79 1.48
N ARG A 145 11.28 -6.66 2.17
CA ARG A 145 11.52 -5.34 1.53
C ARG A 145 12.92 -5.19 0.98
N GLU A 146 13.88 -5.87 1.57
CA GLU A 146 15.26 -5.87 1.10
C GLU A 146 15.45 -6.71 -0.17
N LEU A 147 14.41 -7.49 -0.57
CA LEU A 147 14.47 -8.27 -1.79
C LEU A 147 14.42 -7.38 -3.03
N THR A 148 15.40 -7.54 -3.90
CA THR A 148 15.37 -6.92 -5.23
C THR A 148 14.21 -7.48 -6.07
N PRO A 149 13.76 -6.77 -7.13
CA PRO A 149 12.73 -7.29 -8.05
C PRO A 149 13.10 -8.68 -8.57
N ARG A 150 14.36 -8.90 -8.89
CA ARG A 150 14.87 -10.19 -9.40
C ARG A 150 14.81 -11.31 -8.36
N GLN A 151 15.11 -11.01 -7.12
CA GLN A 151 14.98 -11.97 -6.02
C GLN A 151 13.52 -12.35 -5.75
N ARG A 152 12.57 -11.42 -5.89
CA ARG A 152 11.13 -11.73 -5.80
C ARG A 152 10.65 -12.65 -6.90
N GLU A 153 11.10 -12.43 -8.14
CA GLU A 153 10.78 -13.33 -9.26
C GLU A 153 11.29 -14.75 -9.00
N VAL A 154 12.55 -14.88 -8.59
CA VAL A 154 13.14 -16.18 -8.25
C VAL A 154 12.39 -16.84 -7.09
N LEU A 155 12.04 -16.09 -6.04
CA LEU A 155 11.28 -16.60 -4.90
C LEU A 155 9.89 -17.10 -5.32
N ARG A 156 9.18 -16.35 -6.18
CA ARG A 156 7.87 -16.74 -6.70
C ARG A 156 7.96 -18.07 -7.49
N LEU A 157 8.90 -18.16 -8.42
CA LEU A 157 9.07 -19.35 -9.25
C LEU A 157 9.50 -20.59 -8.46
N LEU A 158 10.32 -20.41 -7.40
CA LEU A 158 10.66 -21.46 -6.45
C LEU A 158 9.41 -21.95 -5.70
N ALA A 159 8.54 -21.04 -5.29
CA ALA A 159 7.33 -21.36 -4.55
C ALA A 159 6.26 -22.02 -5.45
N GLU A 160 6.26 -21.73 -6.76
CA GLU A 160 5.49 -22.45 -7.77
C GLU A 160 6.02 -23.89 -8.07
N GLY A 161 7.10 -24.30 -7.39
CA GLY A 161 7.68 -25.63 -7.52
C GLY A 161 8.60 -25.81 -8.73
N LYS A 162 8.99 -24.74 -9.44
CA LYS A 162 9.89 -24.81 -10.59
C LYS A 162 11.30 -25.19 -10.19
N ARG A 163 11.94 -26.01 -11.04
CA ARG A 163 13.34 -26.41 -10.86
C ARG A 163 14.28 -25.30 -11.29
N MET A 164 15.50 -25.27 -10.74
CA MET A 164 16.52 -24.25 -11.05
C MET A 164 16.76 -24.04 -12.55
N LYS A 165 16.71 -25.12 -13.35
CA LYS A 165 16.87 -25.03 -14.83
C LYS A 165 15.69 -24.36 -15.51
N GLU A 166 14.48 -24.59 -15.04
CA GLU A 166 13.25 -23.99 -15.56
C GLU A 166 13.21 -22.50 -15.22
N ILE A 167 13.58 -22.13 -13.98
CA ILE A 167 13.72 -20.74 -13.55
C ILE A 167 14.79 -20.01 -14.38
N ALA A 168 15.93 -20.64 -14.60
CA ALA A 168 17.01 -20.08 -15.39
C ALA A 168 16.57 -19.78 -16.84
N SER A 169 15.84 -20.73 -17.45
CA SER A 169 15.28 -20.57 -18.80
C SER A 169 14.22 -19.47 -18.88
N GLU A 170 13.30 -19.43 -17.90
CA GLU A 170 12.21 -18.45 -17.90
C GLU A 170 12.69 -17.01 -17.66
N LEU A 171 13.73 -16.88 -16.85
CA LEU A 171 14.31 -15.60 -16.50
C LEU A 171 15.47 -15.16 -17.39
N ASP A 172 15.84 -15.97 -18.40
CA ASP A 172 16.96 -15.76 -19.33
C ASP A 172 18.29 -15.49 -18.60
N ILE A 173 18.62 -16.34 -17.60
CA ILE A 173 19.86 -16.29 -16.83
C ILE A 173 20.47 -17.69 -16.66
N SER A 174 21.73 -17.73 -16.20
CA SER A 174 22.36 -19.03 -15.94
C SER A 174 21.79 -19.68 -14.66
N VAL A 175 21.82 -21.04 -14.62
CA VAL A 175 21.46 -21.80 -13.41
C VAL A 175 22.27 -21.33 -12.18
N ARG A 176 23.57 -21.03 -12.38
CA ARG A 176 24.46 -20.50 -11.33
C ARG A 176 23.96 -19.14 -10.79
N THR A 177 23.38 -18.31 -11.66
CA THR A 177 22.80 -17.03 -11.23
C THR A 177 21.55 -17.25 -10.39
N VAL A 178 20.70 -18.23 -10.72
CA VAL A 178 19.53 -18.61 -9.92
C VAL A 178 19.96 -19.15 -8.54
N GLU A 179 21.01 -19.99 -8.50
CA GLU A 179 21.57 -20.51 -7.24
C GLU A 179 22.09 -19.37 -6.34
N ASN A 180 22.78 -18.37 -6.93
CA ASN A 180 23.25 -17.20 -6.20
C ASN A 180 22.06 -16.38 -5.63
N HIS A 181 21.01 -16.13 -6.42
CA HIS A 181 19.82 -15.45 -5.92
C HIS A 181 19.14 -16.25 -4.80
N LYS A 182 19.05 -17.57 -4.92
CA LYS A 182 18.51 -18.42 -3.86
C LYS A 182 19.36 -18.34 -2.57
N ALA A 183 20.68 -18.39 -2.68
CA ALA A 183 21.57 -18.26 -1.53
C ALA A 183 21.40 -16.90 -0.83
N GLN A 184 21.32 -15.81 -1.61
CA GLN A 184 21.04 -14.48 -1.08
C GLN A 184 19.66 -14.39 -0.41
N LEU A 185 18.63 -15.02 -1.00
CA LEU A 185 17.29 -15.09 -0.40
C LEU A 185 17.31 -15.77 0.97
N LEU A 186 17.99 -16.91 1.10
CA LEU A 186 18.16 -17.60 2.37
C LEU A 186 18.85 -16.72 3.42
N GLN A 187 19.89 -15.99 3.01
CA GLN A 187 20.63 -15.08 3.88
C GLN A 187 19.77 -13.87 4.31
N VAL A 188 19.18 -13.14 3.37
CA VAL A 188 18.38 -11.92 3.64
C VAL A 188 17.16 -12.25 4.49
N LEU A 189 16.49 -13.40 4.21
CA LEU A 189 15.31 -13.84 4.95
C LEU A 189 15.66 -14.62 6.24
N SER A 190 16.95 -14.85 6.51
CA SER A 190 17.42 -15.66 7.64
C SER A 190 16.79 -17.05 7.70
N LEU A 191 16.65 -17.72 6.55
CA LEU A 191 16.03 -19.03 6.37
C LEU A 191 17.10 -20.09 6.09
N GLY A 192 16.82 -21.34 6.54
CA GLY A 192 17.80 -22.44 6.48
C GLY A 192 17.68 -23.33 5.24
N SER A 193 16.53 -23.34 4.54
CA SER A 193 16.27 -24.29 3.46
C SER A 193 15.36 -23.75 2.37
N THR A 194 15.35 -24.43 1.21
CA THR A 194 14.40 -24.11 0.13
C THR A 194 12.94 -24.33 0.58
N ALA A 195 12.69 -25.32 1.42
CA ALA A 195 11.36 -25.55 1.98
C ALA A 195 10.90 -24.39 2.85
N ASP A 196 11.82 -23.73 3.55
CA ASP A 196 11.52 -22.53 4.33
C ASP A 196 11.19 -21.34 3.41
N LEU A 197 11.88 -21.21 2.26
CA LEU A 197 11.56 -20.20 1.24
C LEU A 197 10.15 -20.40 0.68
N VAL A 198 9.76 -21.64 0.37
CA VAL A 198 8.42 -21.95 -0.13
C VAL A 198 7.36 -21.61 0.92
N ARG A 199 7.54 -22.08 2.17
CA ARG A 199 6.64 -21.73 3.28
C ARG A 199 6.55 -20.23 3.51
N PHE A 200 7.66 -19.53 3.40
CA PHE A 200 7.70 -18.07 3.50
C PHE A 200 6.87 -17.43 2.40
N ALA A 201 7.04 -17.84 1.12
CA ALA A 201 6.33 -17.29 -0.01
C ALA A 201 4.80 -17.51 0.08
N ILE A 202 4.36 -18.70 0.53
CA ILE A 202 2.94 -19.00 0.78
C ILE A 202 2.40 -18.11 1.90
N LYS A 203 3.10 -18.03 3.04
CA LYS A 203 2.70 -17.20 4.18
C LYS A 203 2.60 -15.71 3.84
N GLN A 204 3.40 -15.25 2.89
CA GLN A 204 3.39 -13.86 2.41
C GLN A 204 2.45 -13.64 1.21
N HIS A 205 1.69 -14.67 0.81
CA HIS A 205 0.78 -14.62 -0.34
C HIS A 205 1.47 -14.21 -1.66
N ILE A 206 2.78 -14.50 -1.80
CA ILE A 206 3.54 -14.31 -3.05
C ILE A 206 3.05 -15.28 -4.12
N VAL A 207 2.59 -16.46 -3.68
CA VAL A 207 1.87 -17.46 -4.49
C VAL A 207 0.62 -17.92 -3.75
N PRO A 208 -0.47 -18.30 -4.47
CA PRO A 208 -1.65 -18.90 -3.84
C PRO A 208 -1.30 -20.23 -3.16
N GLU A 209 -2.11 -20.64 -2.20
CA GLU A 209 -2.01 -21.95 -1.53
C GLU A 209 -2.26 -23.11 -2.49
#